data_889e6defca24a800b87b85027f43ff37
#
_entry.id   889e6defca24a800b87b85027f43ff37
#
_cell.length_a   1.000
_cell.length_b   1.000
_cell.length_c   1.000
_cell.angle_alpha   90.00
_cell.angle_beta   90.00
_cell.angle_gamma   90.00
#
_symmetry.space_group_name_H-M   'P 1'
#
loop_
_entity.id
_entity.type
_entity.pdbx_description
1 polymer ?
#
loop_
_entity_poly.entity_id
_entity_poly.type
_entity_poly.pdbx_seq_one_letter_code
_entity_poly.pdbx_strand_id
1 'polypeptide(L)'
;MNIVLISIGIFLCLCLSNFCSASEMAYSSCNVLRLENARDDGSRKAGLAVRITEHFDDALSAILIGNNLANIGASSLASVLVILITSSEDYAWVSTVVLTFLVIIFGETIPKITAKKNANRIALRHAYPVRFMMIVLKPLIWVVVKLIELITKGLPDQKDESGDEAVEELQSIIETAEDEDVLDEDQSELVQAAIDFSEISALDVMTARVDVCAIDIEDDWDDIMSVIEEATYSRIPVYEGSIDNIIGVLYLNHFLKAMADNGRADIRKLLMKPCYVYKTMKLPAVLNQLRKAKQHLAIVSDEYGGTLG
;
A
#
# COMPACT_ATOMS: atom_id res chain seq x y z
N MET A 1 -11.24 51.95 21.06
CA MET A 1 -10.46 50.71 21.02
C MET A 1 -9.07 51.02 20.49
N ASN A 2 -7.99 50.66 21.19
CA ASN A 2 -6.64 51.07 20.79
C ASN A 2 -6.19 50.42 19.50
N ILE A 3 -5.75 51.17 18.50
CA ILE A 3 -5.20 50.70 17.22
C ILE A 3 -4.13 49.61 17.47
N VAL A 4 -3.27 49.83 18.47
CA VAL A 4 -2.23 48.85 18.86
C VAL A 4 -2.81 47.48 19.25
N LEU A 5 -3.92 47.46 20.00
CA LEU A 5 -4.53 46.21 20.44
C LEU A 5 -5.11 45.42 19.26
N ILE A 6 -5.73 46.11 18.28
CA ILE A 6 -6.27 45.49 17.07
C ILE A 6 -5.13 44.94 16.21
N SER A 7 -4.04 45.69 16.02
CA SER A 7 -2.86 45.25 15.27
C SER A 7 -2.22 44.02 15.90
N ILE A 8 -2.12 43.96 17.23
CA ILE A 8 -1.66 42.74 17.94
C ILE A 8 -2.62 41.58 17.69
N GLY A 9 -3.94 41.83 17.72
CA GLY A 9 -4.94 40.78 17.42
C GLY A 9 -4.79 40.22 16.02
N ILE A 10 -4.61 41.06 15.01
CA ILE A 10 -4.35 40.63 13.63
C ILE A 10 -3.08 39.76 13.55
N PHE A 11 -1.99 40.24 14.18
CA PHE A 11 -0.73 39.49 14.22
C PHE A 11 -0.88 38.11 14.89
N LEU A 12 -1.60 38.03 16.00
CA LEU A 12 -1.88 36.74 16.67
C LEU A 12 -2.73 35.79 15.80
N CYS A 13 -3.74 36.33 15.08
CA CYS A 13 -4.52 35.55 14.13
C CYS A 13 -3.64 35.03 13.00
N LEU A 14 -2.74 35.82 12.42
CA LEU A 14 -1.79 35.40 11.41
C LEU A 14 -0.83 34.31 11.93
N CYS A 15 -0.35 34.42 13.14
CA CYS A 15 0.49 33.42 13.79
C CYS A 15 -0.29 32.10 14.00
N LEU A 16 -1.56 32.18 14.38
CA LEU A 16 -2.42 31.02 14.56
C LEU A 16 -2.70 30.35 13.22
N SER A 17 -3.00 31.11 12.16
CA SER A 17 -3.17 30.61 10.80
C SER A 17 -1.90 29.90 10.31
N ASN A 18 -0.72 30.53 10.48
CA ASN A 18 0.57 29.93 10.16
C ASN A 18 0.79 28.59 10.89
N PHE A 19 0.51 28.57 12.20
CA PHE A 19 0.63 27.36 13.01
C PHE A 19 -0.33 26.24 12.52
N CYS A 20 -1.59 26.58 12.23
CA CYS A 20 -2.57 25.62 11.71
C CYS A 20 -2.14 25.06 10.35
N SER A 21 -1.77 25.92 9.41
CA SER A 21 -1.34 25.50 8.06
C SER A 21 -0.06 24.65 8.08
N ALA A 22 0.90 24.99 8.94
CA ALA A 22 2.10 24.18 9.14
C ALA A 22 1.77 22.83 9.78
N SER A 23 0.82 22.77 10.74
CA SER A 23 0.41 21.53 11.39
C SER A 23 -0.33 20.61 10.43
N GLU A 24 -1.25 21.13 9.63
CA GLU A 24 -1.96 20.40 8.58
C GLU A 24 -0.98 19.66 7.67
N MET A 25 -0.05 20.40 7.06
CA MET A 25 0.93 19.83 6.13
C MET A 25 1.91 18.88 6.85
N ALA A 26 2.29 19.17 8.09
CA ALA A 26 3.19 18.30 8.83
C ALA A 26 2.57 16.94 9.14
N TYR A 27 1.33 16.90 9.60
CA TYR A 27 0.64 15.65 9.93
C TYR A 27 0.17 14.88 8.70
N SER A 28 -0.12 15.54 7.57
CA SER A 28 -0.43 14.86 6.31
C SER A 28 0.79 14.30 5.58
N SER A 29 2.01 14.79 5.89
CA SER A 29 3.24 14.39 5.20
C SER A 29 4.29 13.76 6.12
N CYS A 30 3.96 13.49 7.40
CA CYS A 30 4.92 12.88 8.31
C CYS A 30 5.00 11.36 8.09
N ASN A 31 6.22 10.84 8.27
CA ASN A 31 6.45 9.40 8.30
C ASN A 31 6.08 8.84 9.69
N VAL A 32 4.99 8.06 9.72
CA VAL A 32 4.44 7.48 10.96
C VAL A 32 5.45 6.52 11.60
N LEU A 33 6.15 5.70 10.82
CA LEU A 33 7.16 4.76 11.32
C LEU A 33 8.29 5.46 12.06
N ARG A 34 8.75 6.62 11.56
CA ARG A 34 9.76 7.43 12.27
C ARG A 34 9.23 8.00 13.59
N LEU A 35 7.95 8.35 13.64
CA LEU A 35 7.32 8.82 14.89
C LEU A 35 7.16 7.66 15.88
N GLU A 36 6.82 6.46 15.41
CA GLU A 36 6.72 5.25 16.22
C GLU A 36 8.07 4.85 16.80
N ASN A 37 9.12 4.79 15.99
CA ASN A 37 10.48 4.54 16.45
C ASN A 37 10.91 5.53 17.53
N ALA A 38 10.64 6.83 17.32
CA ALA A 38 10.93 7.86 18.33
C ALA A 38 10.07 7.71 19.60
N ARG A 39 8.85 7.16 19.51
CA ARG A 39 8.01 6.82 20.68
C ARG A 39 8.65 5.67 21.46
N ASP A 40 9.10 4.63 20.77
CA ASP A 40 9.71 3.44 21.37
C ASP A 40 11.07 3.77 22.04
N ASP A 41 11.77 4.80 21.51
CA ASP A 41 12.94 5.41 22.16
C ASP A 41 12.59 6.27 23.41
N GLY A 42 11.31 6.29 23.83
CA GLY A 42 10.84 6.96 25.05
C GLY A 42 10.41 8.41 24.88
N SER A 43 10.26 8.95 23.66
CA SER A 43 9.81 10.32 23.43
C SER A 43 8.31 10.49 23.67
N ARG A 44 7.93 11.21 24.73
CA ARG A 44 6.50 11.54 25.02
C ARG A 44 5.84 12.36 23.90
N LYS A 45 6.61 13.22 23.21
CA LYS A 45 6.10 14.02 22.09
C LYS A 45 5.77 13.14 20.90
N ALA A 46 6.61 12.13 20.62
CA ALA A 46 6.38 11.18 19.56
C ALA A 46 5.15 10.31 19.84
N GLY A 47 4.98 9.81 21.06
CA GLY A 47 3.78 9.09 21.43
C GLY A 47 2.48 9.89 21.33
N LEU A 48 2.57 11.23 21.52
CA LEU A 48 1.42 12.10 21.30
C LEU A 48 1.18 12.36 19.81
N ALA A 49 2.24 12.55 19.01
CA ALA A 49 2.15 12.75 17.57
C ALA A 49 1.56 11.50 16.88
N VAL A 50 1.99 10.29 17.24
CA VAL A 50 1.40 9.03 16.76
C VAL A 50 -0.10 8.96 17.08
N ARG A 51 -0.53 9.31 18.29
CA ARG A 51 -1.97 9.34 18.62
C ARG A 51 -2.75 10.38 17.81
N ILE A 52 -2.12 11.46 17.38
CA ILE A 52 -2.75 12.46 16.52
C ILE A 52 -2.88 11.91 15.10
N THR A 53 -1.88 11.17 14.59
CA THR A 53 -1.99 10.50 13.28
C THR A 53 -2.98 9.35 13.28
N GLU A 54 -3.10 8.58 14.36
CA GLU A 54 -4.14 7.56 14.54
C GLU A 54 -5.57 8.12 14.49
N HIS A 55 -5.74 9.42 14.83
CA HIS A 55 -7.04 10.12 14.80
C HIS A 55 -6.92 11.36 13.89
N PHE A 56 -6.39 11.14 12.69
CA PHE A 56 -6.03 12.22 11.78
C PHE A 56 -7.23 13.07 11.37
N ASP A 57 -8.39 12.47 11.13
CA ASP A 57 -9.60 13.19 10.72
C ASP A 57 -10.09 14.19 11.78
N ASP A 58 -10.04 13.80 13.05
CA ASP A 58 -10.36 14.68 14.16
C ASP A 58 -9.34 15.81 14.28
N ALA A 59 -8.06 15.50 14.08
CA ALA A 59 -6.97 16.47 14.14
C ALA A 59 -7.07 17.46 12.98
N LEU A 60 -7.28 16.96 11.76
CA LEU A 60 -7.46 17.78 10.56
C LEU A 60 -8.66 18.72 10.70
N SER A 61 -9.80 18.20 11.17
CA SER A 61 -11.00 18.99 11.43
C SER A 61 -10.73 20.11 12.44
N ALA A 62 -10.02 19.82 13.55
CA ALA A 62 -9.65 20.83 14.54
C ALA A 62 -8.74 21.91 13.95
N ILE A 63 -7.75 21.50 13.16
CA ILE A 63 -6.78 22.40 12.51
C ILE A 63 -7.48 23.31 11.50
N LEU A 64 -8.35 22.74 10.65
CA LEU A 64 -9.11 23.50 9.64
C LEU A 64 -10.07 24.51 10.28
N ILE A 65 -10.79 24.10 11.34
CA ILE A 65 -11.65 25.01 12.10
C ILE A 65 -10.84 26.14 12.72
N GLY A 66 -9.70 25.81 13.34
CA GLY A 66 -8.80 26.80 13.94
C GLY A 66 -8.25 27.77 12.92
N ASN A 67 -7.84 27.29 11.74
CA ASN A 67 -7.35 28.12 10.64
C ASN A 67 -8.43 29.07 10.11
N ASN A 68 -9.63 28.57 9.84
CA ASN A 68 -10.75 29.39 9.39
C ASN A 68 -11.15 30.44 10.41
N LEU A 69 -11.18 30.10 11.71
CA LEU A 69 -11.48 31.04 12.78
C LEU A 69 -10.44 32.15 12.86
N ALA A 70 -9.15 31.81 12.71
CA ALA A 70 -8.05 32.77 12.67
C ALA A 70 -8.17 33.72 11.47
N ASN A 71 -8.46 33.18 10.27
CA ASN A 71 -8.59 33.98 9.06
C ASN A 71 -9.79 34.93 9.10
N ILE A 72 -10.96 34.45 9.57
CA ILE A 72 -12.15 35.29 9.77
C ILE A 72 -11.88 36.35 10.82
N GLY A 73 -11.25 35.98 11.95
CA GLY A 73 -10.87 36.92 13.00
C GLY A 73 -9.92 38.01 12.50
N ALA A 74 -8.88 37.64 11.76
CA ALA A 74 -7.93 38.59 11.17
C ALA A 74 -8.62 39.56 10.21
N SER A 75 -9.50 39.07 9.33
CA SER A 75 -10.24 39.87 8.36
C SER A 75 -11.19 40.87 9.04
N SER A 76 -11.91 40.43 10.07
CA SER A 76 -12.81 41.28 10.83
C SER A 76 -12.06 42.38 11.56
N LEU A 77 -10.93 42.02 12.21
CA LEU A 77 -10.08 43.02 12.91
C LEU A 77 -9.43 44.01 11.94
N ALA A 78 -9.02 43.55 10.74
CA ALA A 78 -8.42 44.43 9.74
C ALA A 78 -9.43 45.44 9.19
N SER A 79 -10.67 45.03 8.96
CA SER A 79 -11.76 45.95 8.53
C SER A 79 -12.02 47.00 9.59
N VAL A 80 -12.10 46.64 10.87
CA VAL A 80 -12.25 47.58 11.98
C VAL A 80 -11.05 48.53 12.07
N LEU A 81 -9.83 48.03 11.87
CA LEU A 81 -8.62 48.82 11.88
C LEU A 81 -8.65 49.92 10.81
N VAL A 82 -9.02 49.56 9.57
CA VAL A 82 -9.08 50.53 8.47
C VAL A 82 -10.16 51.56 8.70
N ILE A 83 -11.35 51.20 9.17
CA ILE A 83 -12.40 52.15 9.52
C ILE A 83 -11.94 53.11 10.60
N LEU A 84 -11.20 52.67 11.61
CA LEU A 84 -10.66 53.54 12.67
C LEU A 84 -9.57 54.51 12.18
N ILE A 85 -8.79 54.10 11.17
CA ILE A 85 -7.71 54.96 10.62
C ILE A 85 -8.28 55.95 9.59
N THR A 86 -9.16 55.49 8.72
CA THR A 86 -9.69 56.35 7.60
C THR A 86 -10.95 57.10 7.95
N SER A 87 -11.62 56.75 9.05
CA SER A 87 -12.93 57.24 9.45
C SER A 87 -14.00 57.09 8.36
N SER A 88 -13.82 56.12 7.41
CA SER A 88 -14.72 55.82 6.34
C SER A 88 -14.82 54.31 6.10
N GLU A 89 -16.01 53.81 5.80
CA GLU A 89 -16.25 52.42 5.44
C GLU A 89 -15.84 52.09 3.98
N ASP A 90 -15.67 53.11 3.15
CA ASP A 90 -15.39 52.96 1.71
C ASP A 90 -14.07 52.20 1.43
N TYR A 91 -13.14 52.25 2.36
CA TYR A 91 -11.84 51.57 2.23
C TYR A 91 -11.76 50.17 2.88
N ALA A 92 -12.84 49.64 3.46
CA ALA A 92 -12.83 48.37 4.12
C ALA A 92 -12.45 47.19 3.15
N TRP A 93 -12.84 47.30 1.88
CA TRP A 93 -12.45 46.28 0.89
C TRP A 93 -10.94 46.24 0.63
N VAL A 94 -10.24 47.38 0.75
CA VAL A 94 -8.78 47.41 0.58
C VAL A 94 -8.09 46.58 1.65
N SER A 95 -8.58 46.66 2.92
CA SER A 95 -8.03 45.85 4.02
C SER A 95 -8.22 44.36 3.74
N THR A 96 -9.37 43.97 3.20
CA THR A 96 -9.64 42.58 2.87
C THR A 96 -8.69 42.06 1.77
N VAL A 97 -8.45 42.83 0.72
CA VAL A 97 -7.52 42.45 -0.35
C VAL A 97 -6.09 42.34 0.19
N VAL A 98 -5.59 43.34 0.90
CA VAL A 98 -4.23 43.31 1.47
C VAL A 98 -4.06 42.15 2.44
N LEU A 99 -5.01 41.96 3.34
CA LEU A 99 -4.95 40.88 4.31
C LEU A 99 -5.02 39.49 3.62
N THR A 100 -5.83 39.31 2.59
CA THR A 100 -5.91 38.08 1.83
C THR A 100 -4.54 37.71 1.27
N PHE A 101 -3.80 38.63 0.68
CA PHE A 101 -2.43 38.37 0.22
C PHE A 101 -1.48 38.00 1.35
N LEU A 102 -1.58 38.69 2.49
CA LEU A 102 -0.77 38.38 3.67
C LEU A 102 -1.06 36.99 4.24
N VAL A 103 -2.34 36.61 4.32
CA VAL A 103 -2.76 35.28 4.79
C VAL A 103 -2.29 34.21 3.83
N ILE A 104 -2.49 34.37 2.53
CA ILE A 104 -2.07 33.38 1.52
C ILE A 104 -0.55 33.15 1.60
N ILE A 105 0.23 34.22 1.67
CA ILE A 105 1.69 34.10 1.66
C ILE A 105 2.22 33.62 3.01
N PHE A 106 1.90 34.34 4.12
CA PHE A 106 2.50 34.11 5.43
C PHE A 106 1.70 33.16 6.32
N GLY A 107 0.38 33.07 6.12
CA GLY A 107 -0.51 32.20 6.85
C GLY A 107 -0.62 30.79 6.27
N GLU A 108 -0.46 30.64 4.97
CA GLU A 108 -0.71 29.34 4.30
C GLU A 108 0.47 28.83 3.47
N THR A 109 0.95 29.57 2.44
CA THR A 109 1.91 29.02 1.47
C THR A 109 3.28 28.74 2.08
N ILE A 110 3.89 29.74 2.74
CA ILE A 110 5.22 29.57 3.34
C ILE A 110 5.21 28.50 4.43
N PRO A 111 4.24 28.47 5.38
CA PRO A 111 4.17 27.44 6.40
C PRO A 111 4.01 26.03 5.82
N LYS A 112 3.12 25.84 4.83
CA LYS A 112 2.90 24.54 4.19
C LYS A 112 4.16 24.01 3.49
N ILE A 113 4.86 24.86 2.70
CA ILE A 113 6.10 24.46 2.03
C ILE A 113 7.19 24.10 3.04
N THR A 114 7.32 24.90 4.10
CA THR A 114 8.33 24.66 5.15
C THR A 114 8.02 23.38 5.94
N ALA A 115 6.74 23.15 6.23
CA ALA A 115 6.29 21.98 6.96
C ALA A 115 6.47 20.70 6.16
N LYS A 116 6.20 20.71 4.85
CA LYS A 116 6.42 19.56 3.97
C LYS A 116 7.88 19.09 4.00
N LYS A 117 8.84 20.03 3.99
CA LYS A 117 10.28 19.71 4.03
C LYS A 117 10.75 19.16 5.39
N ASN A 118 10.04 19.45 6.49
CA ASN A 118 10.44 19.11 7.85
C ASN A 118 9.28 18.46 8.64
N ALA A 119 8.47 17.64 7.99
CA ALA A 119 7.19 17.16 8.49
C ALA A 119 7.31 16.51 9.89
N ASN A 120 8.19 15.53 10.06
CA ASN A 120 8.37 14.82 11.32
C ASN A 120 8.80 15.76 12.48
N ARG A 121 9.71 16.71 12.21
CA ARG A 121 10.18 17.65 13.24
C ARG A 121 9.08 18.61 13.67
N ILE A 122 8.27 19.08 12.72
CA ILE A 122 7.16 20.00 12.99
C ILE A 122 6.01 19.25 13.67
N ALA A 123 5.67 18.04 13.25
CA ALA A 123 4.67 17.19 13.90
C ALA A 123 5.00 16.97 15.39
N LEU A 124 6.27 16.64 15.71
CA LEU A 124 6.74 16.50 17.09
C LEU A 124 6.64 17.81 17.90
N ARG A 125 6.97 18.95 17.27
CA ARG A 125 6.93 20.26 17.93
C ARG A 125 5.51 20.72 18.20
N HIS A 126 4.60 20.45 17.27
CA HIS A 126 3.21 20.90 17.31
C HIS A 126 2.27 19.92 18.04
N ALA A 127 2.75 18.74 18.47
CA ALA A 127 1.92 17.69 19.07
C ALA A 127 1.08 18.19 20.28
N TYR A 128 1.67 18.93 21.22
CA TYR A 128 0.93 19.45 22.37
C TYR A 128 -0.12 20.51 22.00
N PRO A 129 0.23 21.56 21.23
CA PRO A 129 -0.75 22.57 20.81
C PRO A 129 -1.90 21.99 19.98
N VAL A 130 -1.61 21.08 19.04
CA VAL A 130 -2.66 20.42 18.23
C VAL A 130 -3.57 19.59 19.13
N ARG A 131 -3.01 18.79 20.05
CA ARG A 131 -3.81 18.03 21.01
C ARG A 131 -4.70 18.92 21.88
N PHE A 132 -4.17 20.04 22.34
CA PHE A 132 -4.96 21.03 23.08
C PHE A 132 -6.12 21.56 22.23
N MET A 133 -5.86 21.90 20.97
CA MET A 133 -6.87 22.39 20.03
C MET A 133 -7.95 21.35 19.76
N MET A 134 -7.60 20.07 19.56
CA MET A 134 -8.55 18.97 19.43
C MET A 134 -9.48 18.85 20.63
N ILE A 135 -8.95 19.01 21.86
CA ILE A 135 -9.76 18.94 23.08
C ILE A 135 -10.73 20.11 23.17
N VAL A 136 -10.25 21.35 22.91
CA VAL A 136 -11.08 22.56 22.99
C VAL A 136 -12.16 22.57 21.91
N LEU A 137 -11.83 22.13 20.70
CA LEU A 137 -12.77 22.13 19.57
C LEU A 137 -13.61 20.84 19.47
N LYS A 138 -13.39 19.87 20.36
CA LYS A 138 -14.13 18.59 20.35
C LYS A 138 -15.65 18.74 20.24
N PRO A 139 -16.34 19.64 20.96
CA PRO A 139 -17.79 19.76 20.82
C PRO A 139 -18.19 20.25 19.40
N LEU A 140 -17.37 21.10 18.77
CA LEU A 140 -17.63 21.59 17.42
C LEU A 140 -17.35 20.52 16.37
N ILE A 141 -16.25 19.77 16.53
CA ILE A 141 -15.93 18.61 15.67
C ILE A 141 -17.05 17.58 15.72
N TRP A 142 -17.57 17.26 16.90
CA TRP A 142 -18.69 16.32 17.05
C TRP A 142 -19.92 16.75 16.24
N VAL A 143 -20.26 18.05 16.24
CA VAL A 143 -21.38 18.58 15.45
C VAL A 143 -21.10 18.40 13.94
N VAL A 144 -19.90 18.71 13.49
CA VAL A 144 -19.50 18.58 12.07
C VAL A 144 -19.54 17.12 11.61
N VAL A 145 -18.95 16.22 12.39
CA VAL A 145 -18.96 14.77 12.07
C VAL A 145 -20.38 14.23 12.02
N LYS A 146 -21.24 14.60 12.99
CA LYS A 146 -22.65 14.20 12.97
C LYS A 146 -23.41 14.73 11.76
N LEU A 147 -23.10 15.92 11.29
CA LEU A 147 -23.67 16.49 10.08
C LEU A 147 -23.22 15.72 8.83
N ILE A 148 -21.93 15.38 8.75
CA ILE A 148 -21.36 14.57 7.66
C ILE A 148 -22.01 13.18 7.66
N GLU A 149 -22.05 12.48 8.79
CA GLU A 149 -22.74 11.17 8.90
C GLU A 149 -24.21 11.25 8.43
N LEU A 150 -24.90 12.34 8.73
CA LEU A 150 -26.29 12.52 8.30
C LEU A 150 -26.41 12.69 6.79
N ILE A 151 -25.46 13.39 6.17
CA ILE A 151 -25.43 13.63 4.72
C ILE A 151 -24.99 12.36 3.97
N THR A 152 -24.01 11.62 4.51
CA THR A 152 -23.45 10.42 3.88
C THR A 152 -24.26 9.15 4.12
N LYS A 153 -25.23 9.15 5.02
CA LYS A 153 -26.14 8.01 5.26
C LYS A 153 -26.90 7.48 4.04
N GLY A 154 -26.88 8.19 2.93
CA GLY A 154 -27.50 7.79 1.66
C GLY A 154 -26.53 7.33 0.59
N LEU A 155 -25.21 7.38 0.81
CA LEU A 155 -24.24 6.84 -0.12
C LEU A 155 -23.97 5.36 0.25
N PRO A 156 -23.98 4.45 -0.75
CA PRO A 156 -23.59 3.05 -0.48
C PRO A 156 -22.14 3.03 0.02
N ASP A 157 -21.91 2.34 1.13
CA ASP A 157 -20.57 1.96 1.55
C ASP A 157 -19.92 1.17 0.39
N GLN A 158 -18.88 1.71 -0.20
CA GLN A 158 -18.00 0.97 -1.10
C GLN A 158 -17.22 -0.05 -0.24
N LYS A 159 -17.84 -1.20 0.01
CA LYS A 159 -17.26 -2.28 0.83
C LYS A 159 -16.83 -3.51 0.05
N ASP A 160 -16.70 -3.45 -1.27
CA ASP A 160 -16.41 -4.64 -2.08
C ASP A 160 -15.19 -4.54 -3.04
N GLU A 161 -14.31 -3.54 -2.90
CA GLU A 161 -13.06 -3.46 -3.70
C GLU A 161 -11.80 -3.61 -2.83
N SER A 162 -11.90 -4.26 -1.69
CA SER A 162 -10.87 -4.27 -0.65
C SER A 162 -9.63 -5.14 -0.93
N GLY A 163 -9.57 -5.85 -2.06
CA GLY A 163 -8.40 -6.66 -2.43
C GLY A 163 -7.35 -5.85 -3.19
N ASP A 164 -7.76 -5.25 -4.29
CA ASP A 164 -6.85 -4.54 -5.20
C ASP A 164 -6.35 -3.23 -4.57
N GLU A 165 -7.23 -2.47 -3.87
CA GLU A 165 -6.84 -1.26 -3.13
C GLU A 165 -5.81 -1.56 -2.03
N ALA A 166 -5.93 -2.70 -1.32
CA ALA A 166 -4.97 -3.08 -0.30
C ALA A 166 -3.60 -3.45 -0.90
N VAL A 167 -3.56 -4.01 -2.09
CA VAL A 167 -2.32 -4.32 -2.82
C VAL A 167 -1.66 -3.02 -3.30
N GLU A 168 -2.42 -2.09 -3.87
CA GLU A 168 -1.92 -0.77 -4.27
C GLU A 168 -1.37 0.03 -3.07
N GLU A 169 -2.04 -0.04 -1.91
CA GLU A 169 -1.55 0.60 -0.68
C GLU A 169 -0.22 -0.02 -0.21
N LEU A 170 -0.09 -1.35 -0.26
CA LEU A 170 1.17 -2.04 0.05
C LEU A 170 2.29 -1.65 -0.90
N GLN A 171 2.03 -1.57 -2.21
CA GLN A 171 3.00 -1.12 -3.21
C GLN A 171 3.46 0.31 -2.93
N SER A 172 2.53 1.23 -2.63
CA SER A 172 2.85 2.61 -2.26
C SER A 172 3.72 2.72 -0.99
N ILE A 173 3.50 1.82 -0.01
CA ILE A 173 4.34 1.76 1.20
C ILE A 173 5.76 1.31 0.86
N ILE A 174 5.92 0.34 -0.05
CA ILE A 174 7.23 -0.16 -0.48
C ILE A 174 8.00 0.92 -1.24
N GLU A 175 7.35 1.61 -2.19
CA GLU A 175 7.95 2.75 -2.91
C GLU A 175 8.39 3.86 -1.94
N THR A 176 7.56 4.17 -0.94
CA THR A 176 7.91 5.16 0.08
C THR A 176 9.11 4.72 0.92
N ALA A 177 9.21 3.43 1.24
CA ALA A 177 10.33 2.88 2.00
C ALA A 177 11.65 2.88 1.19
N GLU A 178 11.57 2.74 -0.13
CA GLU A 178 12.70 2.88 -1.05
C GLU A 178 13.13 4.35 -1.16
N ASP A 179 12.20 5.28 -1.39
CA ASP A 179 12.47 6.72 -1.46
C ASP A 179 13.10 7.28 -0.17
N GLU A 180 12.84 6.65 0.98
CA GLU A 180 13.40 7.04 2.27
C GLU A 180 14.69 6.29 2.66
N ASP A 181 15.30 5.53 1.75
CA ASP A 181 16.48 4.70 1.98
C ASP A 181 16.31 3.67 3.13
N VAL A 182 15.08 3.25 3.41
CA VAL A 182 14.77 2.17 4.39
C VAL A 182 14.95 0.81 3.77
N LEU A 183 14.57 0.67 2.49
CA LEU A 183 14.85 -0.47 1.63
C LEU A 183 15.80 -0.04 0.52
N ASP A 184 16.73 -0.91 0.14
CA ASP A 184 17.47 -0.73 -1.10
C ASP A 184 16.63 -1.22 -2.31
N GLU A 185 17.03 -0.82 -3.53
CA GLU A 185 16.34 -1.14 -4.78
C GLU A 185 16.12 -2.66 -4.94
N ASP A 186 17.16 -3.49 -4.65
CA ASP A 186 17.06 -4.95 -4.74
C ASP A 186 16.05 -5.53 -3.74
N GLN A 187 15.96 -4.97 -2.52
CA GLN A 187 15.01 -5.38 -1.50
C GLN A 187 13.58 -4.99 -1.85
N SER A 188 13.38 -3.79 -2.39
CA SER A 188 12.09 -3.29 -2.87
C SER A 188 11.55 -4.18 -3.99
N GLU A 189 12.39 -4.47 -5.01
CA GLU A 189 12.05 -5.35 -6.13
C GLU A 189 11.68 -6.77 -5.64
N LEU A 190 12.42 -7.31 -4.67
CA LEU A 190 12.14 -8.63 -4.09
C LEU A 190 10.79 -8.68 -3.37
N VAL A 191 10.46 -7.66 -2.60
CA VAL A 191 9.18 -7.59 -1.87
C VAL A 191 8.02 -7.43 -2.85
N GLN A 192 8.18 -6.60 -3.89
CA GLN A 192 7.20 -6.41 -4.93
C GLN A 192 6.94 -7.71 -5.70
N ALA A 193 8.00 -8.41 -6.12
CA ALA A 193 7.90 -9.72 -6.76
C ALA A 193 7.21 -10.77 -5.86
N ALA A 194 7.39 -10.71 -4.55
CA ALA A 194 6.70 -11.60 -3.61
C ALA A 194 5.20 -11.32 -3.50
N ILE A 195 4.78 -10.06 -3.63
CA ILE A 195 3.37 -9.68 -3.68
C ILE A 195 2.75 -10.19 -4.99
N ASP A 196 3.38 -9.90 -6.12
CA ASP A 196 2.92 -10.34 -7.44
C ASP A 196 2.81 -11.88 -7.51
N PHE A 197 3.78 -12.60 -6.95
CA PHE A 197 3.76 -14.06 -6.86
C PHE A 197 2.50 -14.60 -6.18
N SER A 198 1.95 -13.86 -5.22
CA SER A 198 0.73 -14.28 -4.52
C SER A 198 -0.53 -14.24 -5.39
N GLU A 199 -0.52 -13.40 -6.42
CA GLU A 199 -1.65 -13.19 -7.33
C GLU A 199 -1.62 -14.10 -8.56
N ILE A 200 -0.46 -14.65 -8.91
CA ILE A 200 -0.28 -15.51 -10.08
C ILE A 200 -0.90 -16.90 -9.83
N SER A 201 -1.61 -17.44 -10.82
CA SER A 201 -2.19 -18.78 -10.80
C SER A 201 -1.31 -19.82 -11.52
N ALA A 202 -1.60 -21.11 -11.30
CA ALA A 202 -0.93 -22.19 -12.03
C ALA A 202 -1.08 -22.07 -13.54
N LEU A 203 -2.23 -21.59 -14.02
CA LEU A 203 -2.52 -21.38 -15.45
C LEU A 203 -1.55 -20.37 -16.09
N ASP A 204 -1.17 -19.33 -15.35
CA ASP A 204 -0.37 -18.21 -15.88
C ASP A 204 1.10 -18.59 -16.13
N VAL A 205 1.59 -19.66 -15.47
CA VAL A 205 3.00 -20.08 -15.53
C VAL A 205 3.21 -21.50 -16.07
N MET A 206 2.12 -22.25 -16.31
CA MET A 206 2.25 -23.62 -16.79
C MET A 206 2.81 -23.68 -18.22
N THR A 207 3.50 -24.77 -18.55
CA THR A 207 3.77 -25.14 -19.93
C THR A 207 2.49 -25.68 -20.55
N ALA A 208 2.04 -25.08 -21.65
CA ALA A 208 0.81 -25.51 -22.32
C ALA A 208 0.89 -27.00 -22.78
N ARG A 209 -0.22 -27.72 -22.71
CA ARG A 209 -0.33 -29.13 -23.06
C ARG A 209 0.39 -29.54 -24.36
N VAL A 210 0.31 -28.67 -25.37
CA VAL A 210 0.90 -28.91 -26.69
C VAL A 210 2.43 -28.84 -26.70
N ASP A 211 3.01 -28.20 -25.70
CA ASP A 211 4.45 -27.98 -25.53
C ASP A 211 5.05 -28.90 -24.45
N VAL A 212 4.21 -29.74 -23.80
CA VAL A 212 4.69 -30.64 -22.74
C VAL A 212 5.42 -31.81 -23.38
N CYS A 213 6.69 -31.98 -23.03
CA CYS A 213 7.44 -33.20 -23.33
C CYS A 213 6.95 -34.32 -22.43
N ALA A 214 6.25 -35.29 -23.00
CA ALA A 214 5.65 -36.45 -22.31
C ALA A 214 5.89 -37.75 -23.09
N ILE A 215 5.82 -38.89 -22.41
CA ILE A 215 6.00 -40.24 -22.98
C ILE A 215 4.68 -40.97 -22.92
N ASP A 216 4.26 -41.56 -24.04
CA ASP A 216 3.23 -42.62 -24.02
C ASP A 216 3.89 -43.94 -23.64
N ILE A 217 3.37 -44.57 -22.60
CA ILE A 217 3.89 -45.88 -22.14
C ILE A 217 3.56 -47.02 -23.12
N GLU A 218 2.61 -46.81 -24.02
CA GLU A 218 2.20 -47.75 -25.03
C GLU A 218 3.01 -47.67 -26.34
N ASP A 219 3.85 -46.62 -26.49
CA ASP A 219 4.75 -46.48 -27.63
C ASP A 219 5.84 -47.54 -27.66
N ASP A 220 6.41 -47.76 -28.84
CA ASP A 220 7.54 -48.65 -29.00
C ASP A 220 8.78 -48.14 -28.28
N TRP A 221 9.62 -49.05 -27.79
CA TRP A 221 10.81 -48.72 -27.02
C TRP A 221 11.74 -47.72 -27.71
N ASP A 222 11.89 -47.83 -29.04
CA ASP A 222 12.78 -46.93 -29.79
C ASP A 222 12.21 -45.52 -29.86
N ASP A 223 10.88 -45.36 -29.93
CA ASP A 223 10.21 -44.05 -29.87
C ASP A 223 10.34 -43.42 -28.48
N ILE A 224 10.15 -44.19 -27.41
CA ILE A 224 10.35 -43.76 -26.04
C ILE A 224 11.80 -43.31 -25.83
N MET A 225 12.76 -44.06 -26.35
CA MET A 225 14.17 -43.73 -26.21
C MET A 225 14.51 -42.44 -26.98
N SER A 226 13.92 -42.24 -28.16
CA SER A 226 14.11 -40.97 -28.91
C SER A 226 13.63 -39.76 -28.12
N VAL A 227 12.45 -39.84 -27.47
CA VAL A 227 11.95 -38.77 -26.59
C VAL A 227 12.89 -38.53 -25.42
N ILE A 228 13.43 -39.59 -24.81
CA ILE A 228 14.37 -39.49 -23.67
C ILE A 228 15.70 -38.86 -24.10
N GLU A 229 16.24 -39.21 -25.27
CA GLU A 229 17.51 -38.70 -25.78
C GLU A 229 17.44 -37.24 -26.20
N GLU A 230 16.30 -36.82 -26.74
CA GLU A 230 16.04 -35.42 -27.12
C GLU A 230 15.64 -34.55 -25.93
N ALA A 231 15.18 -35.15 -24.84
CA ALA A 231 14.68 -34.37 -23.68
C ALA A 231 15.77 -33.56 -22.99
N THR A 232 15.50 -32.30 -22.84
CA THR A 232 16.32 -31.37 -22.04
C THR A 232 15.89 -31.32 -20.57
N TYR A 233 14.83 -32.06 -20.21
CA TYR A 233 14.19 -32.04 -18.90
C TYR A 233 14.60 -33.23 -18.05
N SER A 234 14.75 -33.05 -16.75
CA SER A 234 15.09 -34.12 -15.79
C SER A 234 13.88 -34.95 -15.33
N ARG A 235 12.67 -34.50 -15.65
CA ARG A 235 11.40 -35.11 -15.23
C ARG A 235 10.42 -35.08 -16.40
N ILE A 236 9.91 -36.22 -16.79
CA ILE A 236 9.04 -36.35 -17.93
C ILE A 236 7.73 -36.99 -17.47
N PRO A 237 6.56 -36.38 -17.67
CA PRO A 237 5.27 -37.00 -17.48
C PRO A 237 5.11 -38.24 -18.38
N VAL A 238 4.54 -39.29 -17.84
CA VAL A 238 4.23 -40.53 -18.57
C VAL A 238 2.72 -40.75 -18.51
N TYR A 239 2.12 -40.96 -19.67
CA TYR A 239 0.70 -41.18 -19.79
C TYR A 239 0.42 -42.53 -20.48
N GLU A 240 -0.83 -42.96 -20.47
CA GLU A 240 -1.29 -44.21 -21.09
C GLU A 240 -2.49 -43.94 -22.01
N GLY A 241 -2.27 -44.03 -23.31
CA GLY A 241 -3.25 -43.84 -24.36
C GLY A 241 -3.71 -42.41 -24.61
N SER A 242 -3.83 -41.60 -23.56
CA SER A 242 -4.15 -40.14 -23.64
C SER A 242 -3.38 -39.36 -22.62
N ILE A 243 -2.89 -38.18 -23.01
CA ILE A 243 -2.18 -37.23 -22.11
C ILE A 243 -3.07 -36.78 -20.94
N ASP A 244 -4.37 -36.99 -21.00
CA ASP A 244 -5.29 -36.77 -19.86
C ASP A 244 -5.16 -37.86 -18.80
N ASN A 245 -4.56 -39.03 -19.15
CA ASN A 245 -4.32 -40.11 -18.23
C ASN A 245 -2.84 -40.23 -17.86
N ILE A 246 -2.33 -39.25 -17.08
CA ILE A 246 -0.96 -39.29 -16.59
C ILE A 246 -0.85 -40.36 -15.49
N ILE A 247 -0.09 -41.43 -15.76
CA ILE A 247 0.15 -42.54 -14.81
C ILE A 247 1.31 -42.29 -13.86
N GLY A 248 2.20 -41.35 -14.19
CA GLY A 248 3.33 -41.01 -13.32
C GLY A 248 4.30 -40.02 -13.95
N VAL A 249 5.37 -39.70 -13.21
CA VAL A 249 6.49 -38.88 -13.67
C VAL A 249 7.76 -39.70 -13.63
N LEU A 250 8.44 -39.81 -14.77
CA LEU A 250 9.73 -40.45 -14.90
C LEU A 250 10.86 -39.48 -14.51
N TYR A 251 11.69 -39.89 -13.57
CA TYR A 251 12.92 -39.17 -13.24
C TYR A 251 14.09 -39.72 -14.07
N LEU A 252 14.64 -38.97 -15.00
CA LEU A 252 15.68 -39.43 -15.91
C LEU A 252 16.92 -39.97 -15.20
N ASN A 253 17.31 -39.42 -14.06
CA ASN A 253 18.44 -39.92 -13.29
C ASN A 253 18.20 -41.34 -12.75
N HIS A 254 16.95 -41.68 -12.35
CA HIS A 254 16.60 -43.02 -11.90
C HIS A 254 16.55 -44.00 -13.11
N PHE A 255 16.00 -43.55 -14.23
CA PHE A 255 15.97 -44.28 -15.45
C PHE A 255 17.37 -44.63 -15.98
N LEU A 256 18.23 -43.63 -16.13
CA LEU A 256 19.61 -43.82 -16.60
C LEU A 256 20.42 -44.76 -15.68
N LYS A 257 20.22 -44.65 -14.37
CA LYS A 257 20.85 -45.56 -13.41
C LYS A 257 20.38 -46.99 -13.62
N ALA A 258 19.06 -47.21 -13.75
CA ALA A 258 18.50 -48.54 -14.00
C ALA A 258 18.97 -49.15 -15.31
N MET A 259 19.11 -48.32 -16.36
CA MET A 259 19.69 -48.72 -17.65
C MET A 259 21.16 -49.14 -17.53
N ALA A 260 21.96 -48.37 -16.78
CA ALA A 260 23.38 -48.67 -16.57
C ALA A 260 23.58 -49.97 -15.76
N ASP A 261 22.75 -50.19 -14.74
CA ASP A 261 22.86 -51.34 -13.84
C ASP A 261 22.38 -52.68 -14.50
N ASN A 262 21.32 -52.61 -15.32
CA ASN A 262 20.61 -53.82 -15.79
C ASN A 262 20.51 -53.93 -17.32
N GLY A 263 20.99 -52.98 -18.11
CA GLY A 263 20.87 -52.91 -19.55
C GLY A 263 19.43 -52.72 -20.09
N ARG A 264 18.42 -52.74 -19.21
CA ARG A 264 17.01 -52.44 -19.48
C ARG A 264 16.35 -51.84 -18.25
N ALA A 265 15.42 -50.93 -18.45
CA ALA A 265 14.63 -50.33 -17.40
C ALA A 265 13.13 -50.56 -17.61
N ASP A 266 12.45 -51.02 -16.58
CA ASP A 266 10.98 -51.08 -16.55
C ASP A 266 10.44 -49.73 -16.09
N ILE A 267 9.98 -48.93 -17.04
CA ILE A 267 9.53 -47.56 -16.82
C ILE A 267 8.39 -47.54 -15.78
N ARG A 268 7.43 -48.43 -15.84
CA ARG A 268 6.28 -48.50 -14.90
C ARG A 268 6.73 -48.62 -13.44
N LYS A 269 7.83 -49.33 -13.16
CA LYS A 269 8.37 -49.46 -11.80
C LYS A 269 9.16 -48.25 -11.31
N LEU A 270 9.57 -47.40 -12.22
CA LEU A 270 10.35 -46.19 -11.93
C LEU A 270 9.50 -44.90 -11.78
N LEU A 271 8.19 -45.02 -12.11
CA LEU A 271 7.29 -43.89 -12.05
C LEU A 271 7.07 -43.39 -10.63
N MET A 272 7.20 -42.12 -10.46
CA MET A 272 6.80 -41.40 -9.25
C MET A 272 5.34 -40.95 -9.38
N LYS A 273 4.62 -40.93 -8.25
CA LYS A 273 3.21 -40.52 -8.24
C LYS A 273 3.08 -39.09 -8.72
N PRO A 274 2.17 -38.75 -9.66
CA PRO A 274 2.00 -37.38 -10.13
C PRO A 274 1.36 -36.50 -9.06
N CYS A 275 1.74 -35.21 -9.02
CA CYS A 275 1.10 -34.19 -8.20
C CYS A 275 0.18 -33.34 -9.09
N TYR A 276 -1.12 -33.37 -8.82
CA TYR A 276 -2.11 -32.60 -9.58
C TYR A 276 -2.43 -31.30 -8.86
N VAL A 277 -2.57 -30.21 -9.63
CA VAL A 277 -3.02 -28.90 -9.17
C VAL A 277 -4.09 -28.37 -10.11
N TYR A 278 -5.03 -27.58 -9.60
CA TYR A 278 -6.03 -26.94 -10.44
C TYR A 278 -5.47 -25.67 -11.10
N LYS A 279 -5.94 -25.36 -12.32
CA LYS A 279 -5.53 -24.19 -13.10
C LYS A 279 -5.67 -22.85 -12.34
N THR A 280 -6.69 -22.73 -11.47
CA THR A 280 -6.98 -21.51 -10.68
C THR A 280 -6.21 -21.45 -9.35
N MET A 281 -5.43 -22.48 -9.03
CA MET A 281 -4.68 -22.52 -7.78
C MET A 281 -3.55 -21.50 -7.81
N LYS A 282 -3.48 -20.63 -6.79
CA LYS A 282 -2.43 -19.62 -6.67
C LYS A 282 -1.06 -20.26 -6.38
N LEU A 283 0.02 -19.68 -6.93
CA LEU A 283 1.38 -20.24 -6.85
C LEU A 283 1.87 -20.55 -5.43
N PRO A 284 1.60 -19.76 -4.38
CA PRO A 284 1.96 -20.11 -3.01
C PRO A 284 1.35 -21.44 -2.55
N ALA A 285 0.09 -21.73 -2.97
CA ALA A 285 -0.58 -22.98 -2.64
C ALA A 285 0.01 -24.15 -3.44
N VAL A 286 0.31 -23.95 -4.74
CA VAL A 286 1.01 -24.93 -5.59
C VAL A 286 2.36 -25.29 -4.98
N LEU A 287 3.17 -24.31 -4.63
CA LEU A 287 4.49 -24.52 -4.02
C LEU A 287 4.39 -25.30 -2.70
N ASN A 288 3.42 -24.95 -1.85
CA ASN A 288 3.19 -25.65 -0.59
C ASN A 288 2.76 -27.12 -0.82
N GLN A 289 1.93 -27.37 -1.84
CA GLN A 289 1.51 -28.73 -2.21
C GLN A 289 2.68 -29.56 -2.73
N LEU A 290 3.53 -29.01 -3.62
CA LEU A 290 4.76 -29.63 -4.11
C LEU A 290 5.73 -29.94 -2.97
N ARG A 291 5.95 -29.00 -2.04
CA ARG A 291 6.80 -29.23 -0.85
C ARG A 291 6.28 -30.37 0.03
N LYS A 292 4.97 -30.41 0.31
CA LYS A 292 4.35 -31.50 1.08
C LYS A 292 4.46 -32.85 0.38
N ALA A 293 4.30 -32.87 -0.94
CA ALA A 293 4.47 -34.06 -1.76
C ALA A 293 5.93 -34.47 -1.98
N LYS A 294 6.90 -33.61 -1.60
CA LYS A 294 8.33 -33.73 -1.91
C LYS A 294 8.59 -33.91 -3.40
N GLN A 295 7.88 -33.15 -4.21
CA GLN A 295 7.95 -33.17 -5.67
C GLN A 295 8.32 -31.79 -6.23
N HIS A 296 8.76 -31.77 -7.48
CA HIS A 296 9.23 -30.57 -8.18
C HIS A 296 8.53 -30.36 -9.52
N LEU A 297 7.50 -31.16 -9.81
CA LEU A 297 6.68 -31.07 -10.99
C LEU A 297 5.23 -31.31 -10.59
N ALA A 298 4.33 -30.46 -11.07
CA ALA A 298 2.89 -30.61 -10.91
C ALA A 298 2.24 -30.70 -12.30
N ILE A 299 1.20 -31.49 -12.41
CA ILE A 299 0.33 -31.54 -13.56
C ILE A 299 -0.86 -30.63 -13.33
N VAL A 300 -1.06 -29.68 -14.23
CA VAL A 300 -2.19 -28.75 -14.15
C VAL A 300 -3.40 -29.38 -14.81
N SER A 301 -4.50 -29.47 -14.07
CA SER A 301 -5.76 -30.04 -14.55
C SER A 301 -6.91 -29.04 -14.52
N ASP A 302 -7.91 -29.30 -15.39
CA ASP A 302 -9.19 -28.59 -15.34
C ASP A 302 -10.17 -29.23 -14.35
N GLU A 303 -11.38 -28.69 -14.31
CA GLU A 303 -12.47 -29.16 -13.42
C GLU A 303 -13.04 -30.52 -13.84
N TYR A 304 -12.75 -30.98 -15.04
CA TYR A 304 -13.23 -32.24 -15.63
C TYR A 304 -12.16 -33.33 -15.58
N GLY A 305 -10.96 -33.01 -15.08
CA GLY A 305 -9.84 -33.96 -15.00
C GLY A 305 -8.97 -33.99 -16.25
N GLY A 306 -9.19 -33.11 -17.22
CA GLY A 306 -8.33 -32.96 -18.39
C GLY A 306 -6.99 -32.29 -18.02
N THR A 307 -5.89 -32.75 -18.61
CA THR A 307 -4.57 -32.16 -18.44
C THR A 307 -4.43 -30.93 -19.32
N LEU A 308 -4.09 -29.79 -18.68
CA LEU A 308 -3.85 -28.51 -19.36
C LEU A 308 -2.37 -28.23 -19.60
N GLY A 309 -1.50 -28.77 -18.73
CA GLY A 309 -0.06 -28.56 -18.80
C GLY A 309 0.71 -29.18 -17.65
#